data_dc987977062062cb3f3fcbe109d2b299
#
_entry.id   dc987977062062cb3f3fcbe109d2b299
#
_cell.length_a   1.000
_cell.length_b   1.000
_cell.length_c   1.000
_cell.angle_alpha   90.00
_cell.angle_beta   90.00
_cell.angle_gamma   90.00
#
_symmetry.space_group_name_H-M   'P 1'
#
loop_
_entity.id
_entity.type
_entity.pdbx_description
1 polymer ?
#
loop_
_entity_poly.entity_id
_entity_poly.type
_entity_poly.pdbx_seq_one_letter_code
_entity_poly.pdbx_strand_id
1 'polypeptide(L)'
;EALRWVRAHEWAARRPQELSGGQQQRVALARALAHEPKLLLLDEPLSNLDVASRLELRSMLRALVREKGLTVLCVLHDQKDALAMADRLGVMRGGKVIQSGLPIDVYRRPIDSWTATFLGMANLFKGKVLQVGAGEFVAETALGEVRGALALPSAPPQVGAEIVVCIRPECLHLDTLPPDENAFGGKIVDSLFQGDHALHDFATPSGVALKVAEFNPRQRVGSKASWFVWAEPEDVVGLQS
;
A
#
# COMPACT_ATOMS: atom_id res chain seq x y z
N GLU A 1 -22.40 -25.96 13.69
CA GLU A 1 -22.79 -24.74 12.95
C GLU A 1 -21.55 -23.86 12.64
N ALA A 2 -20.76 -23.46 13.63
CA ALA A 2 -19.57 -22.63 13.45
C ALA A 2 -18.55 -23.21 12.43
N LEU A 3 -18.35 -24.53 12.40
CA LEU A 3 -17.50 -25.18 11.41
C LEU A 3 -18.03 -25.02 9.96
N ARG A 4 -19.34 -24.87 9.78
CA ARG A 4 -19.92 -24.60 8.45
C ARG A 4 -19.64 -23.18 7.99
N TRP A 5 -19.66 -22.20 8.90
CA TRP A 5 -19.34 -20.80 8.57
C TRP A 5 -17.94 -20.64 7.99
N VAL A 6 -17.00 -21.47 8.47
CA VAL A 6 -15.60 -21.43 8.02
C VAL A 6 -15.25 -22.54 7.01
N ARG A 7 -16.27 -23.24 6.46
CA ARG A 7 -16.09 -24.34 5.51
C ARG A 7 -15.18 -25.47 6.03
N ALA A 8 -15.32 -25.81 7.30
CA ALA A 8 -14.48 -26.79 8.01
C ALA A 8 -15.27 -27.98 8.56
N HIS A 9 -16.54 -28.14 8.18
CA HIS A 9 -17.42 -29.19 8.73
C HIS A 9 -16.97 -30.61 8.42
N GLU A 10 -16.28 -30.82 7.29
CA GLU A 10 -15.73 -32.12 6.88
C GLU A 10 -14.63 -32.62 7.83
N TRP A 11 -14.01 -31.72 8.58
CA TRP A 11 -12.92 -32.04 9.49
C TRP A 11 -13.35 -32.19 10.94
N ALA A 12 -14.67 -32.19 11.21
CA ALA A 12 -15.22 -32.22 12.57
C ALA A 12 -14.76 -33.43 13.40
N ALA A 13 -14.49 -34.55 12.74
CA ALA A 13 -14.01 -35.78 13.40
C ALA A 13 -12.48 -35.93 13.42
N ARG A 14 -11.73 -35.02 12.77
CA ARG A 14 -10.27 -35.11 12.72
C ARG A 14 -9.61 -34.48 13.96
N ARG A 15 -8.47 -35.04 14.32
CA ARG A 15 -7.62 -34.45 15.37
C ARG A 15 -6.82 -33.27 14.82
N PRO A 16 -6.44 -32.28 15.60
CA PRO A 16 -5.66 -31.14 15.13
C PRO A 16 -4.37 -31.51 14.39
N GLN A 17 -3.67 -32.58 14.80
CA GLN A 17 -2.45 -33.07 14.15
C GLN A 17 -2.67 -33.64 12.74
N GLU A 18 -3.92 -33.97 12.40
CA GLU A 18 -4.30 -34.52 11.08
C GLU A 18 -4.71 -33.41 10.10
N LEU A 19 -4.63 -32.15 10.53
CA LEU A 19 -5.06 -30.97 9.78
C LEU A 19 -3.83 -30.18 9.29
N SER A 20 -3.91 -29.67 8.05
CA SER A 20 -2.94 -28.69 7.56
C SER A 20 -3.02 -27.39 8.36
N GLY A 21 -1.98 -26.54 8.28
CA GLY A 21 -1.95 -25.26 8.98
C GLY A 21 -3.18 -24.38 8.69
N GLY A 22 -3.58 -24.28 7.42
CA GLY A 22 -4.78 -23.53 7.03
C GLY A 22 -6.09 -24.13 7.55
N GLN A 23 -6.17 -25.48 7.61
CA GLN A 23 -7.31 -26.18 8.20
C GLN A 23 -7.37 -25.93 9.72
N GLN A 24 -6.23 -25.95 10.41
CA GLN A 24 -6.14 -25.64 11.84
C GLN A 24 -6.59 -24.20 12.13
N GLN A 25 -6.20 -23.23 11.30
CA GLN A 25 -6.62 -21.83 11.45
C GLN A 25 -8.14 -21.67 11.26
N ARG A 26 -8.73 -22.35 10.26
CA ARG A 26 -10.21 -22.35 10.09
C ARG A 26 -10.93 -22.95 11.29
N VAL A 27 -10.43 -24.04 11.85
CA VAL A 27 -10.99 -24.65 13.05
C VAL A 27 -10.83 -23.75 14.27
N ALA A 28 -9.69 -23.08 14.44
CA ALA A 28 -9.49 -22.10 15.49
C ALA A 28 -10.46 -20.91 15.36
N LEU A 29 -10.69 -20.42 14.16
CA LEU A 29 -11.69 -19.39 13.88
C LEU A 29 -13.10 -19.88 14.19
N ALA A 30 -13.47 -21.10 13.80
CA ALA A 30 -14.76 -21.68 14.14
C ALA A 30 -14.98 -21.76 15.64
N ARG A 31 -13.92 -22.12 16.41
CA ARG A 31 -13.97 -22.14 17.88
C ARG A 31 -14.24 -20.75 18.45
N ALA A 32 -13.58 -19.72 17.94
CA ALA A 32 -13.82 -18.34 18.38
C ALA A 32 -15.24 -17.84 18.05
N LEU A 33 -15.79 -18.26 16.93
CA LEU A 33 -17.12 -17.90 16.45
C LEU A 33 -18.27 -18.69 17.12
N ALA A 34 -17.98 -19.86 17.73
CA ALA A 34 -18.98 -20.73 18.30
C ALA A 34 -19.80 -20.09 19.45
N HIS A 35 -19.25 -19.07 20.07
CA HIS A 35 -19.92 -18.30 21.15
C HIS A 35 -20.66 -17.05 20.64
N GLU A 36 -20.75 -16.87 19.31
CA GLU A 36 -21.42 -15.72 18.69
C GLU A 36 -20.95 -14.36 19.27
N PRO A 37 -19.63 -14.09 19.27
CA PRO A 37 -19.09 -12.90 19.93
C PRO A 37 -19.54 -11.63 19.22
N LYS A 38 -19.73 -10.54 19.97
CA LYS A 38 -19.94 -9.19 19.41
C LYS A 38 -18.65 -8.57 18.87
N LEU A 39 -17.52 -8.93 19.45
CA LEU A 39 -16.19 -8.50 19.07
C LEU A 39 -15.28 -9.72 18.92
N LEU A 40 -14.66 -9.86 17.76
CA LEU A 40 -13.69 -10.90 17.46
C LEU A 40 -12.29 -10.28 17.38
N LEU A 41 -11.36 -10.80 18.18
CA LEU A 41 -9.97 -10.40 18.15
C LEU A 41 -9.16 -11.46 17.41
N LEU A 42 -8.45 -11.04 16.37
CA LEU A 42 -7.62 -11.91 15.54
C LEU A 42 -6.19 -11.40 15.55
N ASP A 43 -5.26 -12.25 15.96
CA ASP A 43 -3.83 -11.98 15.92
C ASP A 43 -3.22 -12.84 14.83
N GLU A 44 -2.74 -12.20 13.77
CA GLU A 44 -2.13 -12.81 12.57
C GLU A 44 -2.89 -14.02 11.98
N PRO A 45 -4.20 -13.91 11.72
CA PRO A 45 -5.01 -15.06 11.31
C PRO A 45 -4.65 -15.62 9.92
N LEU A 46 -3.80 -14.93 9.16
CA LEU A 46 -3.37 -15.30 7.80
C LEU A 46 -1.89 -15.73 7.74
N SER A 47 -1.19 -15.76 8.88
CA SER A 47 0.20 -16.19 8.95
C SER A 47 0.34 -17.68 8.60
N ASN A 48 1.50 -18.06 8.06
CA ASN A 48 1.85 -19.44 7.72
C ASN A 48 0.91 -20.13 6.69
N LEU A 49 0.17 -19.36 5.92
CA LEU A 49 -0.64 -19.86 4.82
C LEU A 49 0.05 -19.68 3.48
N ASP A 50 -0.12 -20.66 2.59
CA ASP A 50 0.17 -20.47 1.17
C ASP A 50 -0.74 -19.41 0.54
N VAL A 51 -0.36 -18.90 -0.63
CA VAL A 51 -1.05 -17.80 -1.30
C VAL A 51 -2.53 -18.10 -1.56
N ALA A 52 -2.85 -19.31 -2.02
CA ALA A 52 -4.22 -19.68 -2.35
C ALA A 52 -5.10 -19.78 -1.09
N SER A 53 -4.60 -20.45 -0.04
CA SER A 53 -5.28 -20.58 1.25
C SER A 53 -5.48 -19.22 1.92
N ARG A 54 -4.49 -18.31 1.81
CA ARG A 54 -4.58 -16.93 2.33
C ARG A 54 -5.69 -16.14 1.64
N LEU A 55 -5.74 -16.16 0.30
CA LEU A 55 -6.79 -15.49 -0.47
C LEU A 55 -8.18 -16.01 -0.14
N GLU A 56 -8.34 -17.33 -0.01
CA GLU A 56 -9.60 -17.95 0.33
C GLU A 56 -10.06 -17.58 1.74
N LEU A 57 -9.15 -17.67 2.75
CA LEU A 57 -9.48 -17.34 4.14
C LEU A 57 -9.81 -15.83 4.28
N ARG A 58 -9.09 -14.96 3.59
CA ARG A 58 -9.38 -13.52 3.53
C ARG A 58 -10.79 -13.24 3.00
N SER A 59 -11.13 -13.85 1.86
CA SER A 59 -12.44 -13.67 1.24
C SER A 59 -13.57 -14.19 2.13
N MET A 60 -13.35 -15.36 2.74
CA MET A 60 -14.29 -15.95 3.69
C MET A 60 -14.50 -15.09 4.93
N LEU A 61 -13.43 -14.57 5.54
CA LEU A 61 -13.52 -13.68 6.70
C LEU A 61 -14.32 -12.42 6.38
N ARG A 62 -14.04 -11.76 5.25
CA ARG A 62 -14.79 -10.56 4.83
C ARG A 62 -16.29 -10.86 4.63
N ALA A 63 -16.61 -11.98 3.98
CA ALA A 63 -18.00 -12.38 3.78
C ALA A 63 -18.70 -12.64 5.11
N LEU A 64 -18.06 -13.39 6.00
CA LEU A 64 -18.59 -13.72 7.32
C LEU A 64 -18.83 -12.47 8.20
N VAL A 65 -17.88 -11.54 8.21
CA VAL A 65 -18.00 -10.26 8.95
C VAL A 65 -19.23 -9.49 8.48
N ARG A 66 -19.43 -9.39 7.16
CA ARG A 66 -20.58 -8.68 6.58
C ARG A 66 -21.89 -9.40 6.84
N GLU A 67 -21.93 -10.73 6.64
CA GLU A 67 -23.13 -11.54 6.81
C GLU A 67 -23.63 -11.56 8.25
N LYS A 68 -22.70 -11.64 9.22
CA LYS A 68 -23.01 -11.74 10.64
C LYS A 68 -23.03 -10.39 11.37
N GLY A 69 -22.65 -9.30 10.72
CA GLY A 69 -22.53 -7.99 11.35
C GLY A 69 -21.50 -7.95 12.51
N LEU A 70 -20.42 -8.73 12.37
CA LEU A 70 -19.38 -8.83 13.40
C LEU A 70 -18.48 -7.60 13.41
N THR A 71 -18.10 -7.18 14.61
CA THR A 71 -16.96 -6.27 14.78
C THR A 71 -15.69 -7.10 14.93
N VAL A 72 -14.68 -6.81 14.12
CA VAL A 72 -13.40 -7.53 14.15
C VAL A 72 -12.26 -6.55 14.34
N LEU A 73 -11.39 -6.81 15.31
CA LEU A 73 -10.09 -6.19 15.42
C LEU A 73 -9.04 -7.23 15.03
N CYS A 74 -8.31 -6.93 13.95
CA CYS A 74 -7.33 -7.83 13.37
C CYS A 74 -5.94 -7.20 13.36
N VAL A 75 -4.94 -7.90 13.89
CA VAL A 75 -3.53 -7.54 13.76
C VAL A 75 -2.95 -8.33 12.60
N LEU A 76 -2.29 -7.64 11.68
CA LEU A 76 -1.70 -8.23 10.47
C LEU A 76 -0.29 -7.68 10.25
N HIS A 77 0.63 -8.53 9.80
CA HIS A 77 1.96 -8.13 9.37
C HIS A 77 2.02 -7.79 7.87
N ASP A 78 1.21 -8.46 7.06
CA ASP A 78 1.16 -8.22 5.63
C ASP A 78 0.29 -6.98 5.33
N GLN A 79 0.92 -5.95 4.78
CA GLN A 79 0.25 -4.68 4.48
C GLN A 79 -0.84 -4.86 3.40
N LYS A 80 -0.60 -5.75 2.41
CA LYS A 80 -1.58 -6.00 1.34
C LYS A 80 -2.85 -6.64 1.89
N ASP A 81 -2.71 -7.55 2.87
CA ASP A 81 -3.86 -8.15 3.54
C ASP A 81 -4.60 -7.10 4.38
N ALA A 82 -3.88 -6.27 5.13
CA ALA A 82 -4.48 -5.20 5.92
C ALA A 82 -5.26 -4.21 5.05
N LEU A 83 -4.65 -3.73 3.95
CA LEU A 83 -5.29 -2.82 3.00
C LEU A 83 -6.51 -3.45 2.33
N ALA A 84 -6.47 -4.77 2.04
CA ALA A 84 -7.55 -5.46 1.34
C ALA A 84 -8.73 -5.87 2.24
N MET A 85 -8.53 -6.00 3.55
CA MET A 85 -9.53 -6.52 4.48
C MET A 85 -10.23 -5.46 5.31
N ALA A 86 -9.50 -4.42 5.71
CA ALA A 86 -9.98 -3.47 6.71
C ALA A 86 -11.00 -2.48 6.15
N ASP A 87 -12.04 -2.17 6.92
CA ASP A 87 -12.88 -1.00 6.72
C ASP A 87 -12.22 0.27 7.30
N ARG A 88 -11.41 0.08 8.34
CA ARG A 88 -10.54 1.10 8.92
C ARG A 88 -9.18 0.49 9.25
N LEU A 89 -8.12 1.18 8.86
CA LEU A 89 -6.73 0.78 9.08
C LEU A 89 -6.10 1.64 10.17
N GLY A 90 -5.35 1.01 11.08
CA GLY A 90 -4.48 1.69 12.04
C GLY A 90 -3.03 1.27 11.82
N VAL A 91 -2.14 2.23 11.62
CA VAL A 91 -0.69 2.00 11.53
C VAL A 91 -0.07 2.23 12.89
N MET A 92 0.62 1.21 13.42
CA MET A 92 1.27 1.26 14.72
C MET A 92 2.79 1.36 14.60
N ARG A 93 3.38 2.20 15.45
CA ARG A 93 4.83 2.34 15.60
C ARG A 93 5.17 2.59 17.06
N GLY A 94 6.09 1.79 17.61
CA GLY A 94 6.52 1.94 19.01
C GLY A 94 5.37 1.87 20.03
N GLY A 95 4.38 0.99 19.81
CA GLY A 95 3.22 0.83 20.71
C GLY A 95 2.14 1.90 20.60
N LYS A 96 2.26 2.83 19.63
CA LYS A 96 1.28 3.91 19.41
C LYS A 96 0.68 3.80 18.01
N VAL A 97 -0.62 4.11 17.89
CA VAL A 97 -1.25 4.31 16.59
C VAL A 97 -0.86 5.69 16.08
N ILE A 98 -0.07 5.74 15.00
CA ILE A 98 0.46 6.98 14.42
C ILE A 98 -0.43 7.55 13.33
N GLN A 99 -1.17 6.68 12.63
CA GLN A 99 -2.16 7.08 11.62
C GLN A 99 -3.31 6.09 11.61
N SER A 100 -4.54 6.57 11.41
CA SER A 100 -5.70 5.70 11.20
C SER A 100 -6.70 6.36 10.26
N GLY A 101 -7.39 5.55 9.45
CA GLY A 101 -8.35 6.05 8.46
C GLY A 101 -8.89 4.94 7.58
N LEU A 102 -9.52 5.32 6.46
CA LEU A 102 -9.82 4.39 5.39
C LEU A 102 -8.51 3.85 4.80
N PRO A 103 -8.42 2.57 4.43
CA PRO A 103 -7.19 2.00 3.87
C PRO A 103 -6.62 2.81 2.70
N ILE A 104 -7.49 3.27 1.80
CA ILE A 104 -7.11 4.07 0.64
C ILE A 104 -6.47 5.42 1.05
N ASP A 105 -7.03 6.08 2.07
CA ASP A 105 -6.53 7.38 2.53
C ASP A 105 -5.17 7.22 3.24
N VAL A 106 -5.05 6.20 4.10
CA VAL A 106 -3.79 5.92 4.82
C VAL A 106 -2.67 5.56 3.84
N TYR A 107 -2.98 4.84 2.77
CA TYR A 107 -2.02 4.46 1.74
C TYR A 107 -1.62 5.63 0.84
N ARG A 108 -2.61 6.40 0.33
CA ARG A 108 -2.38 7.53 -0.57
C ARG A 108 -1.87 8.80 0.12
N ARG A 109 -2.19 8.98 1.41
CA ARG A 109 -1.81 10.16 2.21
C ARG A 109 -1.12 9.73 3.50
N PRO A 110 0.06 9.07 3.41
CA PRO A 110 0.81 8.67 4.60
C PRO A 110 1.27 9.92 5.35
N ILE A 111 1.21 9.86 6.69
CA ILE A 111 1.53 11.01 7.54
C ILE A 111 3.00 11.41 7.48
N ASP A 112 3.89 10.43 7.28
CA ASP A 112 5.35 10.61 7.23
C ASP A 112 6.02 9.61 6.28
N SER A 113 7.32 9.79 6.03
CA SER A 113 8.13 8.94 5.16
C SER A 113 8.22 7.50 5.66
N TRP A 114 8.21 7.30 6.99
CA TRP A 114 8.22 5.96 7.56
C TRP A 114 6.93 5.23 7.24
N THR A 115 5.78 5.86 7.43
CA THR A 115 4.48 5.29 7.09
C THR A 115 4.37 5.00 5.59
N ALA A 116 4.87 5.89 4.75
CA ALA A 116 4.91 5.69 3.30
C ALA A 116 5.67 4.41 2.92
N THR A 117 6.87 4.23 3.45
CA THR A 117 7.72 3.05 3.18
C THR A 117 7.23 1.79 3.88
N PHE A 118 6.63 1.92 5.06
CA PHE A 118 6.05 0.80 5.79
C PHE A 118 4.88 0.17 5.03
N LEU A 119 4.02 0.98 4.40
CA LEU A 119 2.83 0.49 3.68
C LEU A 119 3.13 -0.04 2.28
N GLY A 120 4.28 0.29 1.71
CA GLY A 120 4.67 -0.18 0.39
C GLY A 120 5.85 0.60 -0.18
N MET A 121 6.25 0.27 -1.40
CA MET A 121 7.29 1.04 -2.09
C MET A 121 6.86 2.50 -2.29
N ALA A 122 7.83 3.41 -2.13
CA ALA A 122 7.62 4.83 -2.36
C ALA A 122 8.91 5.47 -2.90
N ASN A 123 8.79 6.32 -3.90
CA ASN A 123 9.84 7.22 -4.30
C ASN A 123 9.79 8.42 -3.35
N LEU A 124 10.85 8.62 -2.61
CA LEU A 124 10.98 9.71 -1.64
C LEU A 124 12.17 10.58 -2.00
N PHE A 125 11.94 11.87 -2.17
CA PHE A 125 13.01 12.84 -2.42
C PHE A 125 12.69 14.17 -1.77
N LYS A 126 13.73 14.94 -1.45
CA LYS A 126 13.60 16.23 -0.77
C LYS A 126 13.24 17.33 -1.74
N GLY A 127 12.47 18.29 -1.24
CA GLY A 127 12.15 19.54 -1.92
C GLY A 127 12.13 20.70 -0.98
N LYS A 128 12.16 21.90 -1.54
CA LYS A 128 11.97 23.17 -0.83
C LYS A 128 10.65 23.78 -1.28
N VAL A 129 9.78 24.07 -0.34
CA VAL A 129 8.45 24.60 -0.62
C VAL A 129 8.56 26.00 -1.23
N LEU A 130 7.99 26.17 -2.43
CA LEU A 130 7.88 27.45 -3.13
C LEU A 130 6.52 28.12 -2.90
N GLN A 131 5.44 27.31 -2.92
CA GLN A 131 4.08 27.79 -2.73
C GLN A 131 3.27 26.76 -1.95
N VAL A 132 2.28 27.23 -1.19
CA VAL A 132 1.30 26.42 -0.47
C VAL A 132 -0.06 27.09 -0.55
N GLY A 133 -1.11 26.34 -0.83
CA GLY A 133 -2.47 26.85 -0.83
C GLY A 133 -3.49 25.75 -1.06
N ALA A 134 -4.67 25.87 -0.44
CA ALA A 134 -5.82 24.97 -0.64
C ALA A 134 -5.53 23.46 -0.49
N GLY A 135 -4.54 23.08 0.33
CA GLY A 135 -4.14 21.67 0.52
C GLY A 135 -3.14 21.15 -0.52
N GLU A 136 -2.66 22.02 -1.41
CA GLU A 136 -1.65 21.75 -2.43
C GLU A 136 -0.33 22.43 -2.08
N PHE A 137 0.75 21.97 -2.72
CA PHE A 137 2.06 22.60 -2.64
C PHE A 137 2.74 22.61 -4.01
N VAL A 138 3.68 23.56 -4.14
CA VAL A 138 4.70 23.55 -5.20
C VAL A 138 6.04 23.55 -4.52
N ALA A 139 6.95 22.67 -4.93
CA ALA A 139 8.29 22.58 -4.36
C ALA A 139 9.35 22.46 -5.45
N GLU A 140 10.51 23.10 -5.21
CA GLU A 140 11.72 22.89 -5.99
C GLU A 140 12.44 21.63 -5.46
N THR A 141 12.77 20.73 -6.36
CA THR A 141 13.43 19.44 -6.06
C THR A 141 14.64 19.23 -6.97
N ALA A 142 15.42 18.17 -6.72
CA ALA A 142 16.46 17.75 -7.65
C ALA A 142 15.92 17.30 -9.01
N LEU A 143 14.61 17.03 -9.14
CA LEU A 143 13.94 16.67 -10.40
C LEU A 143 13.35 17.90 -11.11
N GLY A 144 13.48 19.10 -10.55
CA GLY A 144 12.82 20.32 -10.97
C GLY A 144 11.65 20.67 -10.07
N GLU A 145 10.81 21.58 -10.54
CA GLU A 145 9.59 21.98 -9.84
C GLU A 145 8.55 20.86 -9.89
N VAL A 146 7.96 20.57 -8.73
CA VAL A 146 6.87 19.58 -8.61
C VAL A 146 5.67 20.21 -7.92
N ARG A 147 4.47 19.85 -8.39
CA ARG A 147 3.20 20.23 -7.80
C ARG A 147 2.53 18.99 -7.23
N GLY A 148 1.93 19.12 -6.05
CA GLY A 148 1.25 18.00 -5.42
C GLY A 148 0.30 18.40 -4.32
N ALA A 149 -0.29 17.39 -3.68
CA ALA A 149 -1.21 17.56 -2.56
C ALA A 149 -0.49 17.28 -1.23
N LEU A 150 -0.82 18.03 -0.18
CA LEU A 150 -0.30 17.82 1.16
C LEU A 150 -0.94 16.57 1.79
N ALA A 151 -0.12 15.73 2.42
CA ALA A 151 -0.62 14.62 3.21
C ALA A 151 -1.48 15.08 4.39
N LEU A 152 -1.12 16.23 4.98
CA LEU A 152 -1.81 16.85 6.11
C LEU A 152 -2.17 18.32 5.80
N PRO A 153 -3.29 18.58 5.08
CA PRO A 153 -3.68 19.95 4.71
C PRO A 153 -3.96 20.86 5.90
N SER A 154 -4.30 20.30 7.07
CA SER A 154 -4.57 21.04 8.30
C SER A 154 -3.33 21.64 8.96
N ALA A 155 -2.13 21.20 8.57
CA ALA A 155 -0.85 21.69 9.07
C ALA A 155 0.12 21.90 7.89
N PRO A 156 -0.13 22.93 7.04
CA PRO A 156 0.69 23.17 5.85
C PRO A 156 2.11 23.62 6.25
N PRO A 157 3.14 23.21 5.50
CA PRO A 157 4.50 23.72 5.71
C PRO A 157 4.58 25.20 5.35
N GLN A 158 5.58 25.89 5.90
CA GLN A 158 5.86 27.27 5.50
C GLN A 158 6.61 27.31 4.17
N VAL A 159 6.42 28.39 3.39
CA VAL A 159 7.22 28.65 2.19
C VAL A 159 8.69 28.73 2.59
N GLY A 160 9.55 28.07 1.83
CA GLY A 160 10.98 27.93 2.10
C GLY A 160 11.36 26.76 3.03
N ALA A 161 10.40 26.10 3.66
CA ALA A 161 10.64 24.90 4.47
C ALA A 161 11.04 23.68 3.60
N GLU A 162 11.75 22.74 4.21
CA GLU A 162 12.03 21.44 3.61
C GLU A 162 10.77 20.57 3.65
N ILE A 163 10.51 19.86 2.57
CA ILE A 163 9.40 18.90 2.43
C ILE A 163 9.95 17.60 1.82
N VAL A 164 9.38 16.49 2.19
CA VAL A 164 9.64 15.21 1.50
C VAL A 164 8.52 14.95 0.50
N VAL A 165 8.88 14.82 -0.77
CA VAL A 165 7.94 14.44 -1.83
C VAL A 165 7.89 12.93 -1.91
N CYS A 166 6.69 12.39 -1.93
CA CYS A 166 6.38 10.97 -2.03
C CYS A 166 5.57 10.72 -3.30
N ILE A 167 6.06 9.83 -4.17
CA ILE A 167 5.31 9.34 -5.33
C ILE A 167 5.36 7.81 -5.31
N ARG A 168 4.21 7.15 -5.39
CA ARG A 168 4.14 5.70 -5.49
C ARG A 168 4.62 5.23 -6.86
N PRO A 169 5.34 4.09 -6.96
CA PRO A 169 5.80 3.56 -8.25
C PRO A 169 4.67 3.34 -9.25
N GLU A 170 3.50 2.92 -8.80
CA GLU A 170 2.30 2.68 -9.60
C GLU A 170 1.58 3.96 -10.05
N CYS A 171 1.93 5.11 -9.47
CA CYS A 171 1.43 6.43 -9.85
C CYS A 171 2.35 7.12 -10.87
N LEU A 172 3.49 6.53 -11.19
CA LEU A 172 4.38 7.02 -12.24
C LEU A 172 4.03 6.39 -13.58
N HIS A 173 3.65 7.24 -14.53
CA HIS A 173 3.40 6.85 -15.90
C HIS A 173 4.68 6.96 -16.73
N LEU A 174 4.89 6.02 -17.64
CA LEU A 174 6.06 5.97 -18.52
C LEU A 174 5.65 6.31 -19.96
N ASP A 175 6.22 7.38 -20.53
CA ASP A 175 5.90 7.84 -21.87
C ASP A 175 7.16 8.35 -22.61
N THR A 176 7.03 8.57 -23.92
CA THR A 176 8.01 9.22 -24.79
C THR A 176 7.72 10.72 -24.98
N LEU A 177 6.50 11.15 -24.68
CA LEU A 177 6.04 12.54 -24.75
C LEU A 177 5.58 12.97 -23.36
N PRO A 178 6.28 13.91 -22.71
CA PRO A 178 5.92 14.33 -21.35
C PRO A 178 4.70 15.25 -21.38
N PRO A 179 3.85 15.22 -20.33
CA PRO A 179 2.94 16.31 -20.02
C PRO A 179 3.70 17.54 -19.54
N ASP A 180 2.96 18.65 -19.34
CA ASP A 180 3.55 19.92 -18.90
C ASP A 180 3.98 19.93 -17.42
N GLU A 181 3.38 19.06 -16.58
CA GLU A 181 3.61 19.04 -15.13
C GLU A 181 4.16 17.70 -14.65
N ASN A 182 4.98 17.74 -13.59
CA ASN A 182 5.55 16.58 -12.88
C ASN A 182 6.18 15.52 -13.80
N ALA A 183 6.85 15.97 -14.87
CA ALA A 183 7.48 15.08 -15.85
C ALA A 183 8.99 15.12 -15.70
N PHE A 184 9.61 13.94 -15.58
CA PHE A 184 11.04 13.78 -15.34
C PHE A 184 11.65 12.94 -16.45
N GLY A 185 12.58 13.52 -17.19
CA GLY A 185 13.32 12.83 -18.24
C GLY A 185 14.37 11.86 -17.67
N GLY A 186 14.63 10.76 -18.38
CA GLY A 186 15.64 9.80 -17.95
C GLY A 186 15.72 8.54 -18.80
N LYS A 187 16.22 7.47 -18.18
CA LYS A 187 16.42 6.17 -18.81
C LYS A 187 16.01 5.03 -17.90
N ILE A 188 15.40 3.99 -18.46
CA ILE A 188 15.22 2.71 -17.78
C ILE A 188 16.59 2.02 -17.75
N VAL A 189 17.11 1.74 -16.54
CA VAL A 189 18.40 1.08 -16.33
C VAL A 189 18.24 -0.40 -16.03
N ASP A 190 17.13 -0.80 -15.42
CA ASP A 190 16.79 -2.20 -15.15
C ASP A 190 15.28 -2.40 -15.14
N SER A 191 14.83 -3.64 -15.32
CA SER A 191 13.42 -4.01 -15.35
C SER A 191 13.23 -5.40 -14.79
N LEU A 192 12.50 -5.51 -13.69
CA LEU A 192 12.14 -6.76 -13.06
C LEU A 192 10.68 -7.11 -13.36
N PHE A 193 10.48 -8.13 -14.21
CA PHE A 193 9.13 -8.63 -14.51
C PHE A 193 8.58 -9.49 -13.36
N GLN A 194 7.39 -9.20 -12.88
CA GLN A 194 6.74 -9.85 -11.74
C GLN A 194 5.40 -10.53 -12.11
N GLY A 195 5.15 -10.74 -13.39
CA GLY A 195 3.95 -11.38 -13.91
C GLY A 195 2.94 -10.37 -14.45
N ASP A 196 2.12 -9.79 -13.63
CA ASP A 196 1.10 -8.79 -13.99
C ASP A 196 1.67 -7.38 -14.18
N HIS A 197 2.85 -7.11 -13.63
CA HIS A 197 3.54 -5.82 -13.75
C HIS A 197 5.06 -6.00 -13.89
N ALA A 198 5.74 -4.95 -14.30
CA ALA A 198 7.19 -4.81 -14.20
C ALA A 198 7.54 -3.64 -13.30
N LEU A 199 8.58 -3.81 -12.50
CA LEU A 199 9.20 -2.74 -11.74
C LEU A 199 10.46 -2.28 -12.48
N HIS A 200 10.46 -1.02 -12.91
CA HIS A 200 11.57 -0.42 -13.61
C HIS A 200 12.42 0.44 -12.67
N ASP A 201 13.73 0.34 -12.81
CA ASP A 201 14.67 1.29 -12.26
C ASP A 201 14.90 2.39 -13.28
N PHE A 202 14.47 3.61 -12.94
CA PHE A 202 14.55 4.77 -13.79
C PHE A 202 15.60 5.75 -13.25
N ALA A 203 16.63 6.02 -14.04
CA ALA A 203 17.69 6.97 -13.69
C ALA A 203 17.47 8.31 -14.37
N THR A 204 17.43 9.37 -13.57
CA THR A 204 17.34 10.76 -14.07
C THR A 204 18.72 11.40 -14.22
N PRO A 205 18.87 12.42 -15.07
CA PRO A 205 20.13 13.17 -15.20
C PRO A 205 20.59 13.86 -13.91
N SER A 206 19.65 14.18 -12.99
CA SER A 206 19.94 14.77 -11.70
C SER A 206 20.53 13.79 -10.68
N GLY A 207 20.60 12.49 -11.00
CA GLY A 207 21.08 11.44 -10.12
C GLY A 207 19.99 10.87 -9.17
N VAL A 208 18.77 11.37 -9.23
CA VAL A 208 17.63 10.76 -8.51
C VAL A 208 17.21 9.50 -9.23
N ALA A 209 17.17 8.39 -8.51
CA ALA A 209 16.64 7.13 -9.01
C ALA A 209 15.17 6.99 -8.61
N LEU A 210 14.32 6.61 -9.57
CA LEU A 210 12.90 6.38 -9.35
C LEU A 210 12.54 4.93 -9.66
N LYS A 211 11.63 4.35 -8.89
CA LYS A 211 10.96 3.07 -9.19
C LYS A 211 9.65 3.37 -9.88
N VAL A 212 9.38 2.67 -10.99
CA VAL A 212 8.16 2.81 -11.78
C VAL A 212 7.53 1.43 -11.93
N ALA A 213 6.25 1.29 -11.56
CA ALA A 213 5.51 0.05 -11.73
C ALA A 213 4.61 0.16 -12.96
N GLU A 214 4.95 -0.57 -14.03
CA GLU A 214 4.15 -0.62 -15.26
C GLU A 214 3.28 -1.88 -15.26
N PHE A 215 1.96 -1.72 -15.24
CA PHE A 215 1.02 -2.82 -15.38
C PHE A 215 0.91 -3.26 -16.83
N ASN A 216 0.79 -4.57 -17.06
CA ASN A 216 0.77 -5.18 -18.39
C ASN A 216 1.95 -4.70 -19.27
N PRO A 217 3.19 -4.87 -18.79
CA PRO A 217 4.36 -4.24 -19.38
C PRO A 217 4.64 -4.74 -20.80
N ARG A 218 5.07 -3.81 -21.65
CA ARG A 218 5.65 -4.16 -22.95
C ARG A 218 7.17 -4.23 -22.80
N GLN A 219 7.82 -5.11 -23.56
CA GLN A 219 9.28 -5.23 -23.52
C GLN A 219 9.93 -3.90 -23.99
N ARG A 220 10.55 -3.17 -23.06
CA ARG A 220 11.15 -1.85 -23.28
C ARG A 220 12.65 -1.80 -22.98
N VAL A 221 13.21 -2.85 -22.40
CA VAL A 221 14.63 -2.94 -22.02
C VAL A 221 15.51 -2.91 -23.28
N GLY A 222 16.54 -2.06 -23.26
CA GLY A 222 17.48 -1.93 -24.38
C GLY A 222 17.07 -0.91 -25.45
N SER A 223 15.93 -0.23 -25.30
CA SER A 223 15.61 0.89 -26.19
C SER A 223 16.56 2.07 -25.92
N LYS A 224 17.18 2.61 -26.97
CA LYS A 224 17.99 3.84 -26.88
C LYS A 224 17.12 5.10 -26.70
N ALA A 225 15.82 4.94 -26.55
CA ALA A 225 14.88 6.05 -26.43
C ALA A 225 15.06 6.77 -25.08
N SER A 226 14.99 8.07 -25.10
CA SER A 226 14.81 8.87 -23.90
C SER A 226 13.35 8.69 -23.46
N TRP A 227 13.14 8.41 -22.19
CA TRP A 227 11.85 8.24 -21.58
C TRP A 227 11.55 9.38 -20.64
N PHE A 228 10.29 9.62 -20.42
CA PHE A 228 9.80 10.47 -19.35
C PHE A 228 8.96 9.61 -18.40
N VAL A 229 9.10 9.90 -17.11
CA VAL A 229 8.14 9.45 -16.11
C VAL A 229 7.40 10.66 -15.57
N TRP A 230 6.12 10.53 -15.36
CA TRP A 230 5.28 11.63 -14.88
C TRP A 230 4.19 11.13 -13.94
N ALA A 231 3.67 12.02 -13.09
CA ALA A 231 2.58 11.73 -12.16
C ALA A 231 1.57 12.87 -12.15
N GLU A 232 0.29 12.51 -11.95
CA GLU A 232 -0.75 13.50 -11.69
C GLU A 232 -0.45 14.26 -10.39
N PRO A 233 -0.75 15.57 -10.29
CA PRO A 233 -0.49 16.34 -9.09
C PRO A 233 -1.14 15.76 -7.82
N GLU A 234 -2.29 15.12 -7.94
CA GLU A 234 -2.98 14.47 -6.83
C GLU A 234 -2.26 13.22 -6.30
N ASP A 235 -1.38 12.60 -7.09
CA ASP A 235 -0.58 11.42 -6.74
C ASP A 235 0.83 11.78 -6.25
N VAL A 236 1.20 13.06 -6.33
CA VAL A 236 2.42 13.63 -5.74
C VAL A 236 2.09 14.15 -4.35
N VAL A 237 2.67 13.53 -3.32
CA VAL A 237 2.28 13.80 -1.92
C VAL A 237 3.40 14.49 -1.17
N GLY A 238 3.10 15.66 -0.61
CA GLY A 238 4.02 16.37 0.28
C GLY A 238 3.89 15.88 1.72
N LEU A 239 4.96 15.27 2.24
CA LEU A 239 5.06 14.78 3.61
C LEU A 239 5.81 15.79 4.47
N GLN A 240 5.42 15.89 5.74
CA GLN A 240 6.21 16.64 6.70
C GLN A 240 7.52 15.88 7.02
N SER A 241 8.62 16.62 7.08
CA SER A 241 9.95 16.11 7.46
C SER A 241 10.06 15.83 8.96
#